data_fa1e83fe39fbe69dfe0063b8c59339dd
#
_entry.id   fa1e83fe39fbe69dfe0063b8c59339dd
#
_cell.length_a   1.000
_cell.length_b   1.000
_cell.length_c   1.000
_cell.angle_alpha   90.00
_cell.angle_beta   90.00
_cell.angle_gamma   90.00
#
_symmetry.space_group_name_H-M   'P 1'
#
loop_
_entity.id
_entity.type
_entity.pdbx_description
1 polymer ?
#
loop_
_entity_poly.entity_id
_entity_poly.type
_entity_poly.pdbx_seq_one_letter_code
_entity_poly.pdbx_strand_id
1 'polypeptide(L)'
;MKKQSNLSRLLDYAGTYRILSYLSWVLAAAGALLALVPFWYIWRILREVIEVAPNYENAVHVTHYGWMAVAFAFAAVLTYIAGLMCSHLAAFRIATNLRLAMTNHIATLPLGKIEQFGSGKLRRTISETTGATETYLAHQLPDKARAVATIAGLLTLLLAFDWRLGLLSLVPVALAFAVMTSMTGKGMQEKM
;
A
#
# COMPACT_ATOMS: atom_id res chain seq x y z
N MET A 1 27.99 -5.58 14.30
CA MET A 1 26.61 -5.31 14.62
C MET A 1 25.86 -5.05 13.31
N LYS A 2 24.87 -5.88 12.90
CA LYS A 2 24.02 -5.61 11.72
C LYS A 2 23.24 -4.31 11.97
N LYS A 3 23.41 -3.33 11.09
CA LYS A 3 22.66 -2.06 11.13
C LYS A 3 21.18 -2.40 10.96
N GLN A 4 20.41 -2.41 12.05
CA GLN A 4 18.96 -2.66 11.97
C GLN A 4 18.32 -1.59 11.09
N SER A 5 17.42 -2.01 10.19
CA SER A 5 16.64 -1.08 9.37
C SER A 5 15.78 -0.20 10.26
N ASN A 6 15.58 1.06 9.89
CA ASN A 6 14.71 1.98 10.63
C ASN A 6 13.29 1.41 10.81
N LEU A 7 12.80 0.67 9.80
CA LEU A 7 11.52 -0.02 9.87
C LEU A 7 11.53 -1.12 10.95
N SER A 8 12.59 -1.92 11.05
CA SER A 8 12.71 -2.95 12.10
C SER A 8 12.63 -2.32 13.49
N ARG A 9 13.31 -1.20 13.70
CA ARG A 9 13.29 -0.47 14.98
C ARG A 9 11.91 0.09 15.31
N LEU A 10 11.18 0.59 14.32
CA LEU A 10 9.78 1.04 14.51
C LEU A 10 8.87 -0.13 14.88
N LEU A 11 9.04 -1.27 14.22
CA LEU A 11 8.25 -2.47 14.51
C LEU A 11 8.58 -3.09 15.88
N ASP A 12 9.74 -2.79 16.48
CA ASP A 12 10.03 -3.20 17.85
C ASP A 12 9.10 -2.52 18.87
N TYR A 13 8.64 -1.28 18.58
CA TYR A 13 7.61 -0.62 19.39
C TYR A 13 6.20 -1.20 19.18
N ALA A 14 6.00 -2.03 18.17
CA ALA A 14 4.70 -2.67 17.91
C ALA A 14 4.35 -3.76 18.93
N GLY A 15 5.35 -4.39 19.54
CA GLY A 15 5.11 -5.56 20.38
C GLY A 15 4.31 -6.64 19.64
N THR A 16 3.22 -7.11 20.23
CA THR A 16 2.31 -8.12 19.64
C THR A 16 1.59 -7.63 18.37
N TYR A 17 1.41 -6.32 18.19
CA TYR A 17 0.74 -5.73 17.01
C TYR A 17 1.58 -5.75 15.74
N ARG A 18 2.85 -6.19 15.81
CA ARG A 18 3.72 -6.40 14.65
C ARG A 18 3.09 -7.34 13.61
N ILE A 19 2.36 -8.34 14.06
CA ILE A 19 1.65 -9.29 13.18
C ILE A 19 0.57 -8.58 12.35
N LEU A 20 -0.17 -7.63 12.95
CA LEU A 20 -1.19 -6.86 12.23
C LEU A 20 -0.57 -6.00 11.14
N SER A 21 0.63 -5.42 11.35
CA SER A 21 1.34 -4.67 10.31
C SER A 21 1.68 -5.55 9.11
N TYR A 22 2.20 -6.75 9.32
CA TYR A 22 2.50 -7.68 8.23
C TYR A 22 1.22 -8.17 7.55
N LEU A 23 0.18 -8.49 8.33
CA LEU A 23 -1.11 -8.92 7.81
C LEU A 23 -1.74 -7.83 6.92
N SER A 24 -1.62 -6.55 7.30
CA SER A 24 -2.13 -5.43 6.51
C SER A 24 -1.47 -5.34 5.13
N TRP A 25 -0.15 -5.58 5.04
CA TRP A 25 0.56 -5.56 3.75
C TRP A 25 0.14 -6.73 2.85
N VAL A 26 -0.02 -7.93 3.44
CA VAL A 26 -0.49 -9.11 2.71
C VAL A 26 -1.91 -8.89 2.20
N LEU A 27 -2.82 -8.38 3.06
CA LEU A 27 -4.20 -8.10 2.66
C LEU A 27 -4.29 -6.98 1.62
N ALA A 28 -3.45 -5.94 1.71
CA ALA A 28 -3.39 -4.88 0.72
C ALA A 28 -2.94 -5.42 -0.65
N ALA A 29 -1.92 -6.27 -0.67
CA ALA A 29 -1.44 -6.93 -1.89
C ALA A 29 -2.50 -7.91 -2.45
N ALA A 30 -3.11 -8.74 -1.60
CA ALA A 30 -4.15 -9.68 -2.00
C ALA A 30 -5.40 -8.96 -2.56
N GLY A 31 -5.84 -7.88 -1.90
CA GLY A 31 -6.94 -7.06 -2.38
C GLY A 31 -6.65 -6.42 -3.75
N ALA A 32 -5.40 -6.00 -3.97
CA ALA A 32 -4.95 -5.48 -5.27
C ALA A 32 -5.03 -6.55 -6.37
N LEU A 33 -4.59 -7.77 -6.11
CA LEU A 33 -4.66 -8.86 -7.07
C LEU A 33 -6.10 -9.29 -7.33
N LEU A 34 -6.94 -9.38 -6.30
CA LEU A 34 -8.36 -9.65 -6.44
C LEU A 34 -9.08 -8.60 -7.30
N ALA A 35 -8.68 -7.33 -7.19
CA ALA A 35 -9.25 -6.25 -7.99
C ALA A 35 -8.94 -6.36 -9.50
N LEU A 36 -7.96 -7.18 -9.90
CA LEU A 36 -7.67 -7.45 -11.32
C LEU A 36 -8.54 -8.57 -11.90
N VAL A 37 -9.11 -9.45 -11.07
CA VAL A 37 -9.92 -10.60 -11.53
C VAL A 37 -11.17 -10.18 -12.31
N PRO A 38 -11.91 -9.12 -11.95
CA PRO A 38 -13.02 -8.61 -12.75
C PRO A 38 -12.66 -8.31 -14.21
N PHE A 39 -11.44 -7.79 -14.47
CA PHE A 39 -10.98 -7.50 -15.84
C PHE A 39 -10.81 -8.77 -16.67
N TRP A 40 -10.40 -9.88 -16.05
CA TRP A 40 -10.38 -11.19 -16.71
C TRP A 40 -11.78 -11.65 -17.12
N TYR A 41 -12.79 -11.49 -16.25
CA TYR A 41 -14.17 -11.86 -16.57
C TYR A 41 -14.79 -10.94 -17.62
N ILE A 42 -14.50 -9.63 -17.58
CA ILE A 42 -14.92 -8.69 -18.63
C ILE A 42 -14.35 -9.10 -19.99
N TRP A 43 -13.07 -9.47 -20.04
CA TRP A 43 -12.46 -9.99 -21.27
C TRP A 43 -13.15 -11.26 -21.75
N ARG A 44 -13.50 -12.18 -20.86
CA ARG A 44 -14.26 -13.41 -21.20
C ARG A 44 -15.62 -13.08 -21.80
N ILE A 45 -16.35 -12.10 -21.21
CA ILE A 45 -17.62 -11.64 -21.73
C ILE A 45 -17.48 -11.07 -23.14
N LEU A 46 -16.52 -10.16 -23.32
CA LEU A 46 -16.25 -9.54 -24.64
C LEU A 46 -15.90 -10.58 -25.69
N ARG A 47 -15.06 -11.53 -25.35
CA ARG A 47 -14.65 -12.60 -26.22
C ARG A 47 -15.85 -13.47 -26.64
N GLU A 48 -16.68 -13.93 -25.71
CA GLU A 48 -17.86 -14.73 -25.98
C GLU A 48 -18.85 -13.98 -26.88
N VAL A 49 -19.11 -12.70 -26.59
CA VAL A 49 -20.02 -11.87 -27.41
C VAL A 49 -19.51 -11.69 -28.84
N ILE A 50 -18.19 -11.52 -29.02
CA ILE A 50 -17.59 -11.40 -30.36
C ILE A 50 -17.64 -12.74 -31.12
N GLU A 51 -17.37 -13.86 -30.45
CA GLU A 51 -17.36 -15.20 -31.08
C GLU A 51 -18.75 -15.64 -31.55
N VAL A 52 -19.84 -15.23 -30.85
CA VAL A 52 -21.22 -15.62 -31.23
C VAL A 52 -21.92 -14.61 -32.14
N ALA A 53 -21.31 -13.47 -32.47
CA ALA A 53 -21.91 -12.47 -33.33
C ALA A 53 -22.23 -13.04 -34.74
N PRO A 54 -23.42 -12.76 -35.35
CA PRO A 54 -24.47 -11.86 -34.86
C PRO A 54 -25.52 -12.51 -33.93
N ASN A 55 -25.40 -13.79 -33.60
CA ASN A 55 -26.40 -14.59 -32.88
C ASN A 55 -26.16 -14.50 -31.36
N TYR A 56 -26.40 -13.34 -30.76
CA TYR A 56 -26.12 -13.05 -29.35
C TYR A 56 -26.88 -13.91 -28.33
N GLU A 57 -27.96 -14.59 -28.76
CA GLU A 57 -28.72 -15.54 -27.94
C GLU A 57 -27.87 -16.73 -27.49
N ASN A 58 -26.78 -17.02 -28.22
CA ASN A 58 -25.84 -18.10 -27.91
C ASN A 58 -24.78 -17.71 -26.86
N ALA A 59 -24.78 -16.47 -26.39
CA ALA A 59 -23.88 -16.00 -25.34
C ALA A 59 -24.37 -16.43 -23.94
N VAL A 60 -24.29 -17.70 -23.63
CA VAL A 60 -24.94 -18.31 -22.44
C VAL A 60 -24.20 -17.99 -21.14
N HIS A 61 -22.89 -17.72 -21.18
CA HIS A 61 -22.07 -17.55 -19.99
C HIS A 61 -21.92 -16.08 -19.52
N VAL A 62 -22.40 -15.12 -20.30
CA VAL A 62 -22.26 -13.68 -20.00
C VAL A 62 -22.79 -13.32 -18.61
N THR A 63 -23.99 -13.82 -18.25
CA THR A 63 -24.57 -13.58 -16.94
C THR A 63 -23.74 -14.18 -15.82
N HIS A 64 -23.23 -15.39 -16.00
CA HIS A 64 -22.36 -16.04 -15.03
C HIS A 64 -21.06 -15.26 -14.81
N TYR A 65 -20.37 -14.89 -15.90
CA TYR A 65 -19.15 -14.10 -15.83
C TYR A 65 -19.38 -12.71 -15.24
N GLY A 66 -20.53 -12.10 -15.52
CA GLY A 66 -20.93 -10.83 -14.93
C GLY A 66 -21.03 -10.93 -13.41
N TRP A 67 -21.74 -11.93 -12.89
CA TRP A 67 -21.84 -12.16 -11.44
C TRP A 67 -20.52 -12.48 -10.79
N MET A 68 -19.65 -13.25 -11.45
CA MET A 68 -18.30 -13.52 -10.96
C MET A 68 -17.46 -12.26 -10.89
N ALA A 69 -17.53 -11.39 -11.90
CA ALA A 69 -16.82 -10.11 -11.88
C ALA A 69 -17.26 -9.25 -10.69
N VAL A 70 -18.57 -9.14 -10.44
CA VAL A 70 -19.12 -8.39 -9.29
C VAL A 70 -18.68 -9.01 -7.97
N ALA A 71 -18.75 -10.33 -7.82
CA ALA A 71 -18.36 -11.03 -6.60
C ALA A 71 -16.87 -10.80 -6.26
N PHE A 72 -15.97 -10.90 -7.25
CA PHE A 72 -14.55 -10.64 -7.05
C PHE A 72 -14.24 -9.16 -6.79
N ALA A 73 -14.97 -8.23 -7.42
CA ALA A 73 -14.85 -6.80 -7.12
C ALA A 73 -15.23 -6.51 -5.67
N PHE A 74 -16.32 -7.10 -5.19
CA PHE A 74 -16.76 -6.96 -3.81
C PHE A 74 -15.77 -7.60 -2.82
N ALA A 75 -15.27 -8.81 -3.13
CA ALA A 75 -14.25 -9.47 -2.33
C ALA A 75 -12.95 -8.63 -2.23
N ALA A 76 -12.54 -7.99 -3.33
CA ALA A 76 -11.37 -7.11 -3.36
C ALA A 76 -11.54 -5.91 -2.40
N VAL A 77 -12.72 -5.27 -2.41
CA VAL A 77 -13.04 -4.14 -1.52
C VAL A 77 -13.03 -4.58 -0.06
N LEU A 78 -13.67 -5.71 0.26
CA LEU A 78 -13.69 -6.23 1.64
C LEU A 78 -12.28 -6.56 2.14
N THR A 79 -11.47 -7.22 1.31
CA THR A 79 -10.08 -7.56 1.64
C THR A 79 -9.25 -6.31 1.87
N TYR A 80 -9.44 -5.27 1.06
CA TYR A 80 -8.76 -3.99 1.22
C TYR A 80 -9.16 -3.29 2.52
N ILE A 81 -10.46 -3.23 2.84
CA ILE A 81 -10.96 -2.64 4.10
C ILE A 81 -10.38 -3.39 5.31
N ALA A 82 -10.36 -4.72 5.27
CA ALA A 82 -9.75 -5.53 6.33
C ALA A 82 -8.26 -5.21 6.51
N GLY A 83 -7.52 -5.05 5.40
CA GLY A 83 -6.12 -4.62 5.41
C GLY A 83 -5.93 -3.24 6.03
N LEU A 84 -6.78 -2.26 5.69
CA LEU A 84 -6.76 -0.92 6.29
C LEU A 84 -7.05 -0.96 7.79
N MET A 85 -8.04 -1.73 8.23
CA MET A 85 -8.34 -1.88 9.66
C MET A 85 -7.11 -2.41 10.43
N CYS A 86 -6.46 -3.44 9.90
CA CYS A 86 -5.23 -4.00 10.49
C CYS A 86 -4.10 -2.95 10.54
N SER A 87 -3.88 -2.18 9.46
CA SER A 87 -2.82 -1.17 9.41
C SER A 87 -3.04 -0.04 10.39
N HIS A 88 -4.26 0.50 10.45
CA HIS A 88 -4.61 1.58 11.37
C HIS A 88 -4.48 1.15 12.83
N LEU A 89 -5.00 -0.04 13.18
CA LEU A 89 -4.90 -0.55 14.54
C LEU A 89 -3.44 -0.72 14.98
N ALA A 90 -2.60 -1.29 14.11
CA ALA A 90 -1.17 -1.43 14.35
C ALA A 90 -0.48 -0.06 14.49
N ALA A 91 -0.74 0.86 13.56
CA ALA A 91 -0.14 2.20 13.55
C ALA A 91 -0.46 3.00 14.80
N PHE A 92 -1.72 3.01 15.26
CA PHE A 92 -2.13 3.69 16.48
C PHE A 92 -1.42 3.13 17.71
N ARG A 93 -1.27 1.81 17.81
CA ARG A 93 -0.57 1.17 18.92
C ARG A 93 0.93 1.49 18.91
N ILE A 94 1.56 1.45 17.75
CA ILE A 94 2.98 1.80 17.61
C ILE A 94 3.20 3.28 17.95
N ALA A 95 2.37 4.19 17.44
CA ALA A 95 2.46 5.62 17.72
C ALA A 95 2.26 5.91 19.22
N THR A 96 1.33 5.23 19.88
CA THR A 96 1.09 5.36 21.32
C THR A 96 2.31 4.88 22.12
N ASN A 97 2.86 3.70 21.80
CA ASN A 97 4.02 3.15 22.48
C ASN A 97 5.27 4.02 22.29
N LEU A 98 5.44 4.55 21.06
CA LEU A 98 6.52 5.47 20.74
C LEU A 98 6.39 6.77 21.54
N ARG A 99 5.17 7.34 21.60
CA ARG A 99 4.88 8.55 22.40
C ARG A 99 5.20 8.33 23.88
N LEU A 100 4.78 7.19 24.43
CA LEU A 100 5.06 6.84 25.82
C LEU A 100 6.57 6.68 26.06
N ALA A 101 7.29 6.00 25.19
CA ALA A 101 8.72 5.85 25.29
C ALA A 101 9.47 7.19 25.23
N MET A 102 9.07 8.09 24.31
CA MET A 102 9.65 9.44 24.23
C MET A 102 9.36 10.27 25.48
N THR A 103 8.13 10.24 25.99
CA THR A 103 7.74 10.96 27.21
C THR A 103 8.49 10.44 28.42
N ASN A 104 8.60 9.13 28.60
CA ASN A 104 9.36 8.52 29.68
C ASN A 104 10.83 8.90 29.60
N HIS A 105 11.42 8.90 28.40
CA HIS A 105 12.82 9.33 28.22
C HIS A 105 13.02 10.80 28.62
N ILE A 106 12.09 11.70 28.26
CA ILE A 106 12.15 13.11 28.65
C ILE A 106 12.06 13.26 30.16
N ALA A 107 11.22 12.47 30.84
CA ALA A 107 11.08 12.50 32.29
C ALA A 107 12.38 12.10 33.03
N THR A 108 13.31 11.40 32.39
CA THR A 108 14.61 11.05 32.98
C THR A 108 15.69 12.13 32.76
N LEU A 109 15.40 13.18 31.96
CA LEU A 109 16.37 14.24 31.70
C LEU A 109 16.45 15.25 32.86
N PRO A 110 17.64 15.81 33.13
CA PRO A 110 17.78 16.91 34.07
C PRO A 110 16.95 18.14 33.71
N LEU A 111 16.32 18.80 34.68
CA LEU A 111 15.42 19.93 34.47
C LEU A 111 16.04 21.04 33.60
N GLY A 112 17.31 21.38 33.82
CA GLY A 112 18.01 22.39 33.04
C GLY A 112 18.12 22.08 31.55
N LYS A 113 18.15 20.79 31.16
CA LYS A 113 18.08 20.42 29.74
C LYS A 113 16.68 20.60 29.16
N ILE A 114 15.65 20.28 29.96
CA ILE A 114 14.25 20.46 29.52
C ILE A 114 13.96 21.94 29.31
N GLU A 115 14.44 22.82 30.21
CA GLU A 115 14.31 24.27 30.08
C GLU A 115 15.01 24.82 28.84
N GLN A 116 16.24 24.34 28.52
CA GLN A 116 16.97 24.72 27.32
C GLN A 116 16.21 24.37 26.01
N PHE A 117 15.56 23.22 25.97
CA PHE A 117 14.77 22.81 24.78
C PHE A 117 13.43 23.55 24.68
N GLY A 118 12.88 23.95 25.80
CA GLY A 118 11.55 24.53 25.92
C GLY A 118 10.42 23.49 25.81
N SER A 119 9.47 23.52 26.75
CA SER A 119 8.38 22.54 26.83
C SER A 119 7.50 22.48 25.57
N GLY A 120 7.26 23.63 24.94
CA GLY A 120 6.49 23.73 23.69
C GLY A 120 7.17 23.00 22.51
N LYS A 121 8.48 23.15 22.37
CA LYS A 121 9.27 22.48 21.32
C LYS A 121 9.28 20.96 21.54
N LEU A 122 9.49 20.50 22.77
CA LEU A 122 9.46 19.08 23.10
C LEU A 122 8.11 18.45 22.78
N ARG A 123 7.01 19.08 23.21
CA ARG A 123 5.65 18.63 22.91
C ARG A 123 5.39 18.55 21.40
N ARG A 124 5.78 19.58 20.66
CA ARG A 124 5.64 19.62 19.20
C ARG A 124 6.43 18.50 18.54
N THR A 125 7.69 18.29 18.91
CA THR A 125 8.53 17.22 18.36
C THR A 125 7.92 15.84 18.59
N ILE A 126 7.44 15.56 19.83
CA ILE A 126 6.77 14.28 20.11
C ILE A 126 5.54 14.10 19.22
N SER A 127 4.67 15.13 19.15
CA SER A 127 3.42 15.06 18.38
C SER A 127 3.68 14.87 16.89
N GLU A 128 4.59 15.65 16.29
CA GLU A 128 4.92 15.58 14.88
C GLU A 128 5.59 14.24 14.51
N THR A 129 6.54 13.78 15.32
CA THR A 129 7.25 12.52 15.05
C THR A 129 6.31 11.33 15.14
N THR A 130 5.45 11.29 16.16
CA THR A 130 4.50 10.17 16.33
C THR A 130 3.41 10.18 15.26
N GLY A 131 2.90 11.36 14.88
CA GLY A 131 1.93 11.51 13.79
C GLY A 131 2.50 11.12 12.43
N ALA A 132 3.72 11.54 12.13
CA ALA A 132 4.39 11.13 10.89
C ALA A 132 4.63 9.60 10.85
N THR A 133 5.00 8.99 11.97
CA THR A 133 5.17 7.54 12.10
C THR A 133 3.85 6.80 11.89
N GLU A 134 2.77 7.28 12.49
CA GLU A 134 1.42 6.74 12.32
C GLU A 134 1.00 6.77 10.85
N THR A 135 1.11 7.93 10.19
CA THR A 135 0.79 8.07 8.76
C THR A 135 1.63 7.14 7.88
N TYR A 136 2.91 7.00 8.17
CA TYR A 136 3.81 6.12 7.43
C TYR A 136 3.37 4.65 7.54
N LEU A 137 3.05 4.19 8.74
CA LEU A 137 2.66 2.80 9.00
C LEU A 137 1.24 2.49 8.55
N ALA A 138 0.30 3.42 8.74
CA ALA A 138 -1.11 3.22 8.41
C ALA A 138 -1.37 3.24 6.89
N HIS A 139 -0.67 4.09 6.15
CA HIS A 139 -0.94 4.35 4.74
C HIS A 139 0.22 3.97 3.83
N GLN A 140 1.41 4.56 4.03
CA GLN A 140 2.48 4.46 3.03
C GLN A 140 3.00 3.02 2.84
N LEU A 141 3.06 2.21 3.88
CA LEU A 141 3.54 0.82 3.76
C LEU A 141 2.52 -0.10 3.09
N PRO A 142 1.23 -0.13 3.50
CA PRO A 142 0.21 -0.89 2.78
C PRO A 142 0.04 -0.43 1.33
N ASP A 143 0.10 0.89 1.07
CA ASP A 143 -0.01 1.43 -0.29
C ASP A 143 1.16 1.01 -1.19
N LYS A 144 2.39 0.94 -0.65
CA LYS A 144 3.54 0.39 -1.38
C LYS A 144 3.34 -1.08 -1.73
N ALA A 145 2.88 -1.90 -0.77
CA ALA A 145 2.60 -3.31 -1.02
C ALA A 145 1.50 -3.48 -2.09
N ARG A 146 0.44 -2.68 -2.00
CA ARG A 146 -0.64 -2.62 -2.98
C ARG A 146 -0.13 -2.21 -4.36
N ALA A 147 0.66 -1.14 -4.46
CA ALA A 147 1.19 -0.65 -5.74
C ALA A 147 2.07 -1.70 -6.43
N VAL A 148 2.98 -2.34 -5.70
CA VAL A 148 3.84 -3.41 -6.23
C VAL A 148 3.00 -4.58 -6.71
N ALA A 149 2.01 -5.03 -5.93
CA ALA A 149 1.12 -6.12 -6.31
C ALA A 149 0.27 -5.77 -7.54
N THR A 150 -0.26 -4.54 -7.62
CA THR A 150 -1.03 -4.06 -8.77
C THR A 150 -0.18 -4.05 -10.05
N ILE A 151 1.03 -3.48 -9.99
CA ILE A 151 1.93 -3.41 -11.15
C ILE A 151 2.31 -4.82 -11.61
N ALA A 152 2.76 -5.68 -10.69
CA ALA A 152 3.14 -7.05 -11.01
C ALA A 152 1.97 -7.85 -11.56
N GLY A 153 0.79 -7.76 -10.94
CA GLY A 153 -0.43 -8.44 -11.38
C GLY A 153 -0.91 -7.97 -12.75
N LEU A 154 -0.91 -6.65 -12.97
CA LEU A 154 -1.30 -6.07 -14.26
C LEU A 154 -0.35 -6.47 -15.39
N LEU A 155 0.95 -6.41 -15.16
CA LEU A 155 1.95 -6.87 -16.15
C LEU A 155 1.78 -8.35 -16.45
N THR A 156 1.57 -9.18 -15.43
CA THR A 156 1.32 -10.62 -15.62
C THR A 156 0.07 -10.86 -16.45
N LEU A 157 -1.00 -10.12 -16.16
CA LEU A 157 -2.27 -10.23 -16.88
C LEU A 157 -2.12 -9.79 -18.35
N LEU A 158 -1.43 -8.68 -18.62
CA LEU A 158 -1.16 -8.19 -19.97
C LEU A 158 -0.30 -9.18 -20.77
N LEU A 159 0.75 -9.72 -20.16
CA LEU A 159 1.60 -10.74 -20.80
C LEU A 159 0.84 -12.05 -21.08
N ALA A 160 -0.12 -12.42 -20.23
CA ALA A 160 -0.95 -13.61 -20.42
C ALA A 160 -1.99 -13.43 -21.55
N PHE A 161 -2.48 -12.22 -21.79
CA PHE A 161 -3.40 -11.94 -22.88
C PHE A 161 -2.69 -11.82 -24.23
N ASP A 162 -1.66 -10.98 -24.29
CA ASP A 162 -0.80 -10.81 -25.46
C ASP A 162 0.58 -10.33 -25.01
N TRP A 163 1.59 -11.18 -25.21
CA TRP A 163 2.97 -10.88 -24.82
C TRP A 163 3.52 -9.61 -25.49
N ARG A 164 3.04 -9.28 -26.71
CA ARG A 164 3.46 -8.09 -27.45
C ARG A 164 2.93 -6.83 -26.81
N LEU A 165 1.63 -6.82 -26.45
CA LEU A 165 1.01 -5.74 -25.70
C LEU A 165 1.62 -5.60 -24.30
N GLY A 166 1.90 -6.73 -23.64
CA GLY A 166 2.57 -6.74 -22.34
C GLY A 166 3.96 -6.10 -22.40
N LEU A 167 4.78 -6.42 -23.39
CA LEU A 167 6.08 -5.79 -23.58
C LEU A 167 5.96 -4.29 -23.91
N LEU A 168 5.02 -3.92 -24.77
CA LEU A 168 4.80 -2.53 -25.14
C LEU A 168 4.37 -1.69 -23.94
N SER A 169 3.60 -2.25 -23.03
CA SER A 169 3.14 -1.58 -21.79
C SER A 169 4.27 -1.29 -20.81
N LEU A 170 5.44 -1.94 -20.92
CA LEU A 170 6.62 -1.63 -20.11
C LEU A 170 7.23 -0.27 -20.48
N VAL A 171 7.04 0.22 -21.70
CA VAL A 171 7.60 1.50 -22.15
C VAL A 171 7.09 2.68 -21.33
N PRO A 172 5.75 2.90 -21.17
CA PRO A 172 5.25 3.99 -20.34
C PRO A 172 5.61 3.80 -18.86
N VAL A 173 5.70 2.58 -18.35
CA VAL A 173 6.14 2.31 -16.98
C VAL A 173 7.59 2.75 -16.78
N ALA A 174 8.50 2.37 -17.70
CA ALA A 174 9.90 2.78 -17.66
C ALA A 174 10.04 4.31 -17.76
N LEU A 175 9.29 4.96 -18.66
CA LEU A 175 9.26 6.42 -18.79
C LEU A 175 8.76 7.12 -17.52
N ALA A 176 7.68 6.60 -16.90
CA ALA A 176 7.17 7.13 -15.65
C ALA A 176 8.22 7.06 -14.53
N PHE A 177 8.94 5.94 -14.41
CA PHE A 177 10.04 5.80 -13.46
C PHE A 177 11.19 6.77 -13.75
N ALA A 178 11.57 6.93 -15.02
CA ALA A 178 12.64 7.86 -15.42
C ALA A 178 12.27 9.31 -15.08
N VAL A 179 11.05 9.74 -15.37
CA VAL A 179 10.54 11.05 -15.01
C VAL A 179 10.50 11.23 -13.48
N MET A 180 9.97 10.25 -12.76
CA MET A 180 9.90 10.30 -11.30
C MET A 180 11.29 10.43 -10.66
N THR A 181 12.27 9.66 -11.13
CA THR A 181 13.65 9.74 -10.62
C THR A 181 14.31 11.08 -10.98
N SER A 182 14.02 11.66 -12.15
CA SER A 182 14.52 12.96 -12.53
C SER A 182 13.94 14.10 -11.67
N MET A 183 12.67 13.98 -11.29
CA MET A 183 12.00 14.95 -10.41
C MET A 183 12.44 14.84 -8.94
N THR A 184 12.85 13.64 -8.48
CA THR A 184 13.29 13.42 -7.09
C THR A 184 14.81 13.58 -6.93
N GLY A 185 15.54 13.84 -8.02
CA GLY A 185 16.98 14.02 -8.04
C GLY A 185 17.45 15.23 -7.22
N LYS A 186 18.69 15.17 -6.71
CA LYS A 186 19.32 16.17 -5.82
C LYS A 186 19.20 17.63 -6.29
N GLY A 187 19.10 17.88 -7.59
CA GLY A 187 19.00 19.22 -8.15
C GLY A 187 17.67 19.96 -7.90
N MET A 188 16.62 19.25 -7.47
CA MET A 188 15.34 19.88 -7.13
C MET A 188 15.21 20.09 -5.61
N GLN A 189 15.89 19.28 -4.79
CA GLN A 189 15.95 19.47 -3.33
C GLN A 189 16.77 20.71 -2.94
N GLU A 190 17.72 21.15 -3.77
CA GLU A 190 18.49 22.38 -3.55
C GLU A 190 17.73 23.68 -3.95
N LYS A 191 16.63 23.56 -4.68
CA LYS A 191 15.84 24.72 -5.16
C LYS A 191 14.54 24.97 -4.38
N MET A 192 14.23 24.13 -3.39
CA MET A 192 13.12 24.31 -2.43
C MET A 192 13.64 24.62 -1.03
#